data_86c5de34365e6a3c490a0e0c8299648b
#
_entry.id   86c5de34365e6a3c490a0e0c8299648b
#
_cell.length_a   1.000
_cell.length_b   1.000
_cell.length_c   1.000
_cell.angle_alpha   90.00
_cell.angle_beta   90.00
_cell.angle_gamma   90.00
#
_symmetry.space_group_name_H-M   'P 1'
#
loop_
_entity.id
_entity.type
_entity.pdbx_description
1 polymer ?
#
loop_
_entity_poly.entity_id
_entity_poly.type
_entity_poly.pdbx_seq_one_letter_code
_entity_poly.pdbx_strand_id
1 'polypeptide(L)'
;MQQPWIHKAKTDSIFILSPSFLVVSIVFLFQKQLQQIETKYSFYTWLFLIVFIDVAHVYATLFKTYFVASEFQKRKKLLIGLPIVCFLIGIVLFSFGSKVFWSVMAYIAVFHFIRQQYGFMRLYARNESKKWAWIDNLIIY
;
A
#
# COMPACT_ATOMS: atom_id res chain seq x y z
N MET A 1 24.84 1.88 -19.94
CA MET A 1 24.11 2.09 -18.68
C MET A 1 22.91 1.18 -18.68
N GLN A 2 22.74 0.33 -17.65
CA GLN A 2 21.50 -0.48 -17.51
C GLN A 2 20.36 0.47 -17.17
N GLN A 3 19.23 0.32 -17.87
CA GLN A 3 18.09 1.21 -17.66
C GLN A 3 17.47 0.97 -16.26
N PRO A 4 17.12 2.01 -15.51
CA PRO A 4 16.55 1.89 -14.16
C PRO A 4 15.10 1.37 -14.15
N TRP A 5 14.45 1.30 -15.32
CA TRP A 5 13.04 0.95 -15.46
C TRP A 5 12.74 -0.49 -15.04
N ILE A 6 11.61 -0.74 -14.39
CA ILE A 6 11.15 -2.08 -14.01
C ILE A 6 10.80 -2.88 -15.26
N HIS A 7 10.07 -2.27 -16.18
CA HIS A 7 9.70 -2.88 -17.48
C HIS A 7 10.26 -2.04 -18.64
N LYS A 8 9.63 -0.94 -18.99
CA LYS A 8 10.04 0.02 -20.05
C LYS A 8 9.71 1.43 -19.58
N ALA A 9 10.49 2.43 -19.98
CA ALA A 9 10.29 3.83 -19.61
C ALA A 9 8.84 4.29 -19.80
N LYS A 10 8.25 4.04 -20.97
CA LYS A 10 6.89 4.43 -21.29
C LYS A 10 5.85 3.74 -20.39
N THR A 11 6.00 2.44 -20.14
CA THR A 11 5.07 1.67 -19.32
C THR A 11 5.14 2.11 -17.87
N ASP A 12 6.33 2.23 -17.32
CA ASP A 12 6.54 2.64 -15.92
C ASP A 12 6.07 4.09 -15.70
N SER A 13 6.33 4.98 -16.65
CA SER A 13 5.86 6.37 -16.57
C SER A 13 4.34 6.46 -16.57
N ILE A 14 3.65 5.68 -17.41
CA ILE A 14 2.20 5.75 -17.53
C ILE A 14 1.50 5.04 -16.36
N PHE A 15 1.95 3.85 -15.95
CA PHE A 15 1.21 3.01 -15.01
C PHE A 15 1.71 3.10 -13.57
N ILE A 16 2.92 3.59 -13.34
CA ILE A 16 3.51 3.68 -11.99
C ILE A 16 3.66 5.13 -11.54
N LEU A 17 4.26 6.00 -12.38
CA LEU A 17 4.55 7.38 -11.98
C LEU A 17 3.36 8.32 -12.22
N SER A 18 2.74 8.28 -13.41
CA SER A 18 1.69 9.24 -13.76
C SER A 18 0.43 9.18 -12.87
N PRO A 19 -0.04 8.02 -12.34
CA PRO A 19 -1.23 7.98 -11.51
C PRO A 19 -1.12 8.87 -10.26
N SER A 20 0.03 8.89 -9.61
CA SER A 20 0.26 9.72 -8.42
C SER A 20 0.16 11.21 -8.75
N PHE A 21 0.82 11.65 -9.82
CA PHE A 21 0.75 13.05 -10.27
C PHE A 21 -0.65 13.44 -10.74
N LEU A 22 -1.34 12.53 -11.43
CA LEU A 22 -2.71 12.75 -11.89
C LEU A 22 -3.68 12.94 -10.71
N VAL A 23 -3.61 12.09 -9.69
CA VAL A 23 -4.44 12.20 -8.49
C VAL A 23 -4.17 13.52 -7.77
N VAL A 24 -2.91 13.87 -7.55
CA VAL A 24 -2.53 15.16 -6.93
C VAL A 24 -3.07 16.33 -7.74
N SER A 25 -2.91 16.30 -9.07
CA SER A 25 -3.43 17.35 -9.95
C SER A 25 -4.95 17.48 -9.88
N ILE A 26 -5.68 16.37 -9.87
CA ILE A 26 -7.14 16.36 -9.71
C ILE A 26 -7.54 16.98 -8.38
N VAL A 27 -6.88 16.61 -7.28
CA VAL A 27 -7.18 17.17 -5.95
C VAL A 27 -6.95 18.68 -5.93
N PHE A 28 -5.83 19.16 -6.48
CA PHE A 28 -5.56 20.60 -6.53
C PHE A 28 -6.55 21.37 -7.41
N LEU A 29 -6.85 20.87 -8.60
CA LEU A 29 -7.69 21.57 -9.57
C LEU A 29 -9.18 21.54 -9.20
N PHE A 30 -9.64 20.46 -8.57
CA PHE A 30 -11.06 20.20 -8.29
C PHE A 30 -11.37 20.14 -6.79
N GLN A 31 -10.56 20.75 -5.94
CA GLN A 31 -10.70 20.69 -4.46
C GLN A 31 -12.13 21.03 -3.99
N LYS A 32 -12.73 22.12 -4.49
CA LYS A 32 -14.07 22.55 -4.09
C LYS A 32 -15.15 21.54 -4.51
N GLN A 33 -15.04 21.01 -5.72
CA GLN A 33 -15.97 20.02 -6.25
C GLN A 33 -15.87 18.68 -5.48
N LEU A 34 -14.65 18.26 -5.19
CA LEU A 34 -14.40 17.05 -4.39
C LEU A 34 -14.96 17.20 -2.98
N GLN A 35 -14.79 18.34 -2.34
CA GLN A 35 -15.36 18.62 -1.02
C GLN A 35 -16.90 18.62 -1.03
N GLN A 36 -17.53 19.15 -2.08
CA GLN A 36 -18.99 19.10 -2.26
C GLN A 36 -19.49 17.67 -2.45
N ILE A 37 -18.77 16.86 -3.24
CA ILE A 37 -19.08 15.44 -3.45
C ILE A 37 -18.96 14.68 -2.12
N GLU A 38 -17.89 14.89 -1.37
CA GLU A 38 -17.68 14.24 -0.09
C GLU A 38 -18.78 14.62 0.92
N THR A 39 -19.12 15.90 1.02
CA THR A 39 -20.18 16.36 1.94
C THR A 39 -21.55 15.76 1.60
N LYS A 40 -21.86 15.65 0.30
CA LYS A 40 -23.15 15.14 -0.17
C LYS A 40 -23.23 13.62 -0.22
N TYR A 41 -22.11 12.94 -0.52
CA TYR A 41 -22.05 11.51 -0.80
C TYR A 41 -20.96 10.79 0.01
N SER A 42 -20.68 11.23 1.23
CA SER A 42 -19.60 10.72 2.09
C SER A 42 -19.55 9.18 2.16
N PHE A 43 -20.70 8.53 2.33
CA PHE A 43 -20.77 7.07 2.38
C PHE A 43 -20.33 6.42 1.06
N TYR A 44 -20.77 6.94 -0.09
CA TYR A 44 -20.41 6.37 -1.40
C TYR A 44 -18.94 6.64 -1.75
N THR A 45 -18.41 7.80 -1.37
CA THR A 45 -16.99 8.14 -1.54
C THR A 45 -16.13 7.18 -0.72
N TRP A 46 -16.47 6.96 0.55
CA TRP A 46 -15.81 6.00 1.40
C TRP A 46 -15.91 4.57 0.84
N LEU A 47 -17.11 4.14 0.44
CA LEU A 47 -17.32 2.81 -0.13
C LEU A 47 -16.46 2.58 -1.37
N PHE A 48 -16.39 3.56 -2.27
CA PHE A 48 -15.62 3.44 -3.50
C PHE A 48 -14.10 3.48 -3.23
N LEU A 49 -13.61 4.47 -2.51
CA LEU A 49 -12.16 4.64 -2.31
C LEU A 49 -11.59 3.57 -1.36
N ILE A 50 -12.25 3.30 -0.24
CA ILE A 50 -11.73 2.37 0.75
C ILE A 50 -12.10 0.93 0.40
N VAL A 51 -13.39 0.65 0.18
CA VAL A 51 -13.81 -0.74 0.00
C VAL A 51 -13.46 -1.26 -1.41
N PHE A 52 -13.75 -0.51 -2.48
CA PHE A 52 -13.47 -0.98 -3.83
C PHE A 52 -12.01 -0.89 -4.22
N ILE A 53 -11.31 0.19 -3.89
CA ILE A 53 -9.92 0.37 -4.33
C ILE A 53 -8.95 -0.24 -3.34
N ASP A 54 -8.97 0.18 -2.07
CA ASP A 54 -7.97 -0.22 -1.08
C ASP A 54 -8.16 -1.69 -0.65
N VAL A 55 -9.36 -2.08 -0.26
CA VAL A 55 -9.65 -3.48 0.14
C VAL A 55 -9.45 -4.43 -1.04
N ALA A 56 -9.88 -4.08 -2.26
CA ALA A 56 -9.67 -4.91 -3.44
C ALA A 56 -8.17 -5.11 -3.73
N HIS A 57 -7.34 -4.07 -3.55
CA HIS A 57 -5.89 -4.18 -3.67
C HIS A 57 -5.30 -5.21 -2.68
N VAL A 58 -5.73 -5.18 -1.42
CA VAL A 58 -5.29 -6.16 -0.41
C VAL A 58 -5.72 -7.57 -0.79
N TYR A 59 -6.98 -7.75 -1.20
CA TYR A 59 -7.50 -9.06 -1.61
C TYR A 59 -6.83 -9.61 -2.88
N ALA A 60 -6.29 -8.78 -3.75
CA ALA A 60 -5.53 -9.23 -4.92
C ALA A 60 -4.34 -10.13 -4.54
N THR A 61 -3.80 -9.96 -3.33
CA THR A 61 -2.72 -10.79 -2.81
C THR A 61 -3.14 -12.26 -2.63
N LEU A 62 -4.43 -12.54 -2.33
CA LEU A 62 -4.95 -13.89 -2.18
C LEU A 62 -4.77 -14.71 -3.46
N PHE A 63 -4.95 -14.08 -4.63
CA PHE A 63 -4.81 -14.73 -5.92
C PHE A 63 -3.37 -15.15 -6.23
N LYS A 64 -2.38 -14.50 -5.62
CA LYS A 64 -0.95 -14.86 -5.77
C LYS A 64 -0.43 -15.80 -4.69
N THR A 65 -1.12 -15.94 -3.59
CA THR A 65 -0.64 -16.69 -2.41
C THR A 65 -1.53 -17.87 -2.09
N TYR A 66 -2.77 -17.61 -1.68
CA TYR A 66 -3.67 -18.69 -1.19
C TYR A 66 -4.26 -19.54 -2.31
N PHE A 67 -4.54 -18.94 -3.48
CA PHE A 67 -5.15 -19.65 -4.60
C PHE A 67 -4.13 -20.31 -5.54
N VAL A 68 -2.84 -20.06 -5.35
CA VAL A 68 -1.77 -20.76 -6.08
C VAL A 68 -1.25 -21.89 -5.23
N ALA A 69 -1.61 -23.14 -5.57
CA ALA A 69 -1.31 -24.34 -4.76
C ALA A 69 0.19 -24.49 -4.45
N SER A 70 1.08 -24.22 -5.42
CA SER A 70 2.54 -24.28 -5.24
C SER A 70 3.04 -23.26 -4.21
N GLU A 71 2.58 -22.02 -4.25
CA GLU A 71 2.96 -20.97 -3.29
C GLU A 71 2.36 -21.23 -1.90
N PHE A 72 1.11 -21.68 -1.85
CA PHE A 72 0.47 -22.04 -0.60
C PHE A 72 1.22 -23.15 0.12
N GLN A 73 1.55 -24.26 -0.56
CA GLN A 73 2.27 -25.39 0.03
C GLN A 73 3.68 -24.97 0.52
N LYS A 74 4.39 -24.17 -0.27
CA LYS A 74 5.72 -23.66 0.08
C LYS A 74 5.74 -22.84 1.36
N ARG A 75 4.67 -22.06 1.62
CA ARG A 75 4.58 -21.10 2.73
C ARG A 75 3.41 -21.40 3.68
N LYS A 76 2.89 -22.60 3.69
CA LYS A 76 1.68 -23.02 4.41
C LYS A 76 1.66 -22.56 5.88
N LYS A 77 2.74 -22.82 6.63
CA LYS A 77 2.84 -22.44 8.04
C LYS A 77 2.70 -20.93 8.26
N LEU A 78 3.32 -20.13 7.40
CA LEU A 78 3.27 -18.68 7.46
C LEU A 78 1.89 -18.15 7.04
N LEU A 79 1.33 -18.65 5.93
CA LEU A 79 0.04 -18.19 5.41
C LEU A 79 -1.14 -18.55 6.33
N ILE A 80 -1.05 -19.61 7.10
CA ILE A 80 -2.05 -19.95 8.11
C ILE A 80 -1.75 -19.27 9.45
N GLY A 81 -0.49 -19.32 9.90
CA GLY A 81 -0.10 -18.81 11.21
C GLY A 81 -0.23 -17.30 11.33
N LEU A 82 0.19 -16.54 10.29
CA LEU A 82 0.16 -15.08 10.35
C LEU A 82 -1.25 -14.50 10.54
N PRO A 83 -2.29 -14.90 9.79
CA PRO A 83 -3.65 -14.42 10.04
C PRO A 83 -4.17 -14.76 11.44
N ILE A 84 -3.87 -15.94 11.96
CA ILE A 84 -4.28 -16.33 13.31
C ILE A 84 -3.61 -15.42 14.35
N VAL A 85 -2.31 -15.19 14.24
CA VAL A 85 -1.56 -14.31 15.16
C VAL A 85 -2.09 -12.87 15.07
N CYS A 86 -2.31 -12.34 13.84
CA CYS A 86 -2.88 -11.01 13.66
C CYS A 86 -4.29 -10.90 14.26
N PHE A 87 -5.12 -11.92 14.10
CA PHE A 87 -6.46 -11.96 14.69
C PHE A 87 -6.41 -11.92 16.23
N LEU A 88 -5.56 -12.74 16.85
CA LEU A 88 -5.38 -12.75 18.31
C LEU A 88 -4.85 -11.41 18.83
N ILE A 89 -3.85 -10.82 18.17
CA ILE A 89 -3.36 -9.47 18.50
C ILE A 89 -4.48 -8.45 18.37
N GLY A 90 -5.30 -8.55 17.32
CA GLY A 90 -6.45 -7.67 17.11
C GLY A 90 -7.46 -7.72 18.26
N ILE A 91 -7.79 -8.93 18.74
CA ILE A 91 -8.67 -9.12 19.91
C ILE A 91 -8.07 -8.45 21.15
N VAL A 92 -6.78 -8.69 21.42
CA VAL A 92 -6.07 -8.09 22.56
C VAL A 92 -6.09 -6.55 22.46
N LEU A 93 -5.75 -6.00 21.30
CA LEU A 93 -5.77 -4.53 21.11
C LEU A 93 -7.18 -3.95 21.26
N PHE A 94 -8.21 -4.63 20.76
CA PHE A 94 -9.57 -4.17 20.88
C PHE A 94 -10.08 -4.21 22.33
N SER A 95 -9.59 -5.14 23.16
CA SER A 95 -9.92 -5.20 24.59
C SER A 95 -9.43 -3.99 25.38
N PHE A 96 -8.40 -3.27 24.91
CA PHE A 96 -7.96 -1.98 25.47
C PHE A 96 -8.82 -0.79 25.01
N GLY A 97 -9.81 -1.04 24.17
CA GLY A 97 -10.74 -0.05 23.65
C GLY A 97 -10.57 0.28 22.17
N SER A 98 -11.66 0.64 21.54
CA SER A 98 -11.73 0.92 20.10
C SER A 98 -10.74 2.01 19.66
N LYS A 99 -10.53 3.06 20.45
CA LYS A 99 -9.57 4.13 20.13
C LYS A 99 -8.14 3.60 20.04
N VAL A 100 -7.73 2.74 20.98
CA VAL A 100 -6.39 2.13 20.99
C VAL A 100 -6.22 1.26 19.76
N PHE A 101 -7.19 0.40 19.47
CA PHE A 101 -7.17 -0.46 18.29
C PHE A 101 -6.97 0.34 17.00
N TRP A 102 -7.82 1.34 16.75
CA TRP A 102 -7.74 2.13 15.52
C TRP A 102 -6.49 2.99 15.43
N SER A 103 -5.98 3.52 16.56
CA SER A 103 -4.72 4.25 16.57
C SER A 103 -3.54 3.35 16.18
N VAL A 104 -3.45 2.15 16.76
CA VAL A 104 -2.39 1.19 16.41
C VAL A 104 -2.51 0.77 14.95
N MET A 105 -3.73 0.50 14.45
CA MET A 105 -3.95 0.17 13.04
C MET A 105 -3.51 1.30 12.11
N ALA A 106 -3.79 2.56 12.46
CA ALA A 106 -3.35 3.71 11.67
C ALA A 106 -1.82 3.81 11.60
N TYR A 107 -1.11 3.63 12.73
CA TYR A 107 0.36 3.63 12.74
C TYR A 107 0.94 2.47 11.91
N ILE A 108 0.36 1.28 12.01
CA ILE A 108 0.78 0.12 11.20
C ILE A 108 0.55 0.40 9.72
N ALA A 109 -0.58 1.01 9.34
CA ALA A 109 -0.87 1.37 7.96
C ALA A 109 0.13 2.39 7.42
N VAL A 110 0.42 3.46 8.16
CA VAL A 110 1.44 4.45 7.78
C VAL A 110 2.81 3.80 7.59
N PHE A 111 3.23 2.96 8.55
CA PHE A 111 4.48 2.22 8.44
C PHE A 111 4.50 1.31 7.20
N HIS A 112 3.39 0.63 6.92
CA HIS A 112 3.26 -0.21 5.72
C HIS A 112 3.43 0.62 4.43
N PHE A 113 2.78 1.78 4.33
CA PHE A 113 2.93 2.66 3.17
C PHE A 113 4.37 3.16 3.00
N ILE A 114 5.03 3.57 4.08
CA ILE A 114 6.45 3.96 4.04
C ILE A 114 7.31 2.81 3.50
N ARG A 115 7.13 1.60 4.03
CA ARG A 115 7.87 0.40 3.59
C ARG A 115 7.58 0.03 2.13
N GLN A 116 6.35 0.21 1.68
CA GLN A 116 5.97 -0.01 0.29
C GLN A 116 6.67 0.99 -0.65
N GLN A 117 6.68 2.27 -0.32
CA GLN A 117 7.37 3.30 -1.11
C GLN A 117 8.89 3.03 -1.14
N TYR A 118 9.48 2.69 -0.01
CA TYR A 118 10.88 2.26 0.04
C TYR A 118 11.15 1.07 -0.89
N GLY A 119 10.28 0.07 -0.88
CA GLY A 119 10.37 -1.09 -1.76
C GLY A 119 10.37 -0.71 -3.25
N PHE A 120 9.48 0.18 -3.66
CA PHE A 120 9.43 0.70 -5.04
C PHE A 120 10.71 1.46 -5.40
N MET A 121 11.18 2.35 -4.55
CA MET A 121 12.41 3.09 -4.77
C MET A 121 13.61 2.14 -4.94
N ARG A 122 13.72 1.11 -4.10
CA ARG A 122 14.79 0.11 -4.20
C ARG A 122 14.71 -0.74 -5.48
N LEU A 123 13.51 -0.96 -6.03
CA LEU A 123 13.37 -1.62 -7.33
C LEU A 123 13.95 -0.76 -8.46
N TYR A 124 13.75 0.55 -8.43
CA TYR A 124 14.33 1.47 -9.41
C TYR A 124 15.86 1.62 -9.22
N ALA A 125 16.32 1.66 -7.98
CA ALA A 125 17.75 1.77 -7.63
C ALA A 125 18.51 0.43 -7.64
N ARG A 126 17.91 -0.67 -8.14
CA ARG A 126 18.52 -2.01 -8.09
C ARG A 126 19.88 -2.13 -8.79
N ASN A 127 20.12 -1.29 -9.81
CA ASN A 127 21.34 -1.28 -10.61
C ASN A 127 22.35 -0.23 -10.14
N GLU A 128 22.02 0.54 -9.12
CA GLU A 128 22.88 1.57 -8.55
C GLU A 128 23.86 1.01 -7.51
N SER A 129 24.98 1.68 -7.33
CA SER A 129 25.94 1.32 -6.29
C SER A 129 25.32 1.55 -4.91
N LYS A 130 25.50 0.62 -3.97
CA LYS A 130 25.00 0.71 -2.59
C LYS A 130 25.58 1.89 -1.80
N LYS A 131 26.52 2.64 -2.36
CA LYS A 131 27.24 3.74 -1.70
C LYS A 131 26.28 4.84 -1.18
N TRP A 132 25.17 5.09 -1.88
CA TRP A 132 24.20 6.14 -1.57
C TRP A 132 22.90 5.61 -0.92
N ALA A 133 22.81 4.32 -0.61
CA ALA A 133 21.62 3.71 -0.02
C ALA A 133 21.20 4.31 1.32
N TRP A 134 22.10 4.97 2.04
CA TRP A 134 21.79 5.68 3.27
C TRP A 134 20.95 6.96 3.04
N ILE A 135 21.17 7.64 1.90
CA ILE A 135 20.36 8.81 1.52
C ILE A 135 18.93 8.38 1.22
N ASP A 136 18.74 7.26 0.52
CA ASP A 136 17.43 6.69 0.24
C ASP A 136 16.66 6.39 1.53
N ASN A 137 17.37 5.84 2.54
CA ASN A 137 16.78 5.61 3.84
C ASN A 137 16.40 6.92 4.53
N LEU A 138 17.27 7.94 4.47
CA LEU A 138 17.03 9.24 5.13
C LEU A 138 15.83 9.99 4.53
N ILE A 139 15.59 9.85 3.22
CA ILE A 139 14.49 10.54 2.54
C ILE A 139 13.14 9.90 2.87
N ILE A 140 13.10 8.60 3.13
CA ILE A 140 11.84 7.85 3.31
C ILE A 140 11.46 7.70 4.79
N TYR A 141 12.42 7.63 5.69
CA TYR A 141 12.21 7.49 7.13
C TYR A 141 12.43 8.81 7.88
#